data_f359fde3d6eb8211f043c3e7bd32aebe
#
_entry.id   f359fde3d6eb8211f043c3e7bd32aebe
#
_cell.length_a   1.000
_cell.length_b   1.000
_cell.length_c   1.000
_cell.angle_alpha   90.00
_cell.angle_beta   90.00
_cell.angle_gamma   90.00
#
_symmetry.space_group_name_H-M   'P 1'
#
loop_
_entity.id
_entity.type
_entity.pdbx_description
1 polymer ?
#
loop_
_entity_poly.entity_id
_entity_poly.type
_entity_poly.pdbx_seq_one_letter_code
_entity_poly.pdbx_strand_id
1 'polypeptide(L)'
;MALDANGHPLSKIAQRKLEHLRLSLEASVQSTRSAGFERYAFSHEALPELDLDAVDMTTSFLGKPLKLPFLISSMTGGAHAAGDINRRLALVAQSVGIAFGVGSQRAGITHKDLRATYQVRSVAPDVLLFANLGAVQLNYGMRKEQALEAIEMIGADALVLHLNPLQEALQPEGDHNFGGLIEKIATLCRELPVPVIVKEVGCGISERTAGLLAAAGVAAIDVAGLGGTSFARVEAFRRERPEEVELALAFSEWGIPTAEALIATHRAAPQLPLIASGGLKHGLDAAKALGLGADLTGFAHAVLAAASEGEEPVRRLLDGFAWQLRVAMFCAGAPTVAALKTTPPTEIK
;
A
#
# COMPACT_ATOMS: atom_id res chain seq x y z
N MET A 1 -26.38 -15.92 5.31
CA MET A 1 -25.65 -15.31 6.43
C MET A 1 -24.36 -16.09 6.58
N ALA A 2 -23.20 -15.47 6.38
CA ALA A 2 -21.90 -16.17 6.49
C ALA A 2 -21.62 -16.46 7.98
N LEU A 3 -21.10 -17.68 8.27
CA LEU A 3 -20.78 -18.15 9.61
C LEU A 3 -19.26 -18.19 9.80
N ASP A 4 -18.80 -18.02 11.04
CA ASP A 4 -17.41 -18.24 11.42
C ASP A 4 -17.08 -19.74 11.51
N ALA A 5 -15.82 -20.08 11.81
CA ALA A 5 -15.38 -21.47 11.97
C ALA A 5 -16.10 -22.23 13.10
N ASN A 6 -16.77 -21.53 14.01
CA ASN A 6 -17.53 -22.08 15.15
C ASN A 6 -19.05 -22.06 14.91
N GLY A 7 -19.51 -21.68 13.69
CA GLY A 7 -20.92 -21.63 13.32
C GLY A 7 -21.69 -20.39 13.82
N HIS A 8 -20.99 -19.33 14.31
CA HIS A 8 -21.62 -18.09 14.70
C HIS A 8 -21.73 -17.10 13.53
N PRO A 9 -22.76 -16.23 13.48
CA PRO A 9 -22.88 -15.22 12.45
C PRO A 9 -21.70 -14.26 12.48
N LEU A 10 -21.06 -14.07 11.32
CA LEU A 10 -19.99 -13.07 11.17
C LEU A 10 -20.54 -11.65 11.40
N SER A 11 -19.75 -10.81 12.06
CA SER A 11 -20.08 -9.38 12.16
C SER A 11 -20.16 -8.75 10.75
N LYS A 12 -20.95 -7.68 10.58
CA LYS A 12 -21.04 -6.95 9.31
C LYS A 12 -19.66 -6.50 8.79
N ILE A 13 -18.76 -6.13 9.70
CA ILE A 13 -17.39 -5.72 9.36
C ILE A 13 -16.59 -6.93 8.81
N ALA A 14 -16.68 -8.10 9.45
CA ALA A 14 -15.99 -9.31 8.98
C ALA A 14 -16.55 -9.80 7.63
N GLN A 15 -17.87 -9.76 7.44
CA GLN A 15 -18.52 -10.08 6.15
C GLN A 15 -17.99 -9.17 5.03
N ARG A 16 -17.99 -7.84 5.25
CA ARG A 16 -17.45 -6.87 4.29
C ARG A 16 -15.99 -7.15 3.96
N LYS A 17 -15.16 -7.46 4.96
CA LYS A 17 -13.74 -7.77 4.76
C LYS A 17 -13.52 -9.01 3.89
N LEU A 18 -14.30 -10.06 4.09
CA LEU A 18 -14.26 -11.26 3.26
C LEU A 18 -14.74 -10.98 1.82
N GLU A 19 -15.78 -10.17 1.67
CA GLU A 19 -16.28 -9.77 0.36
C GLU A 19 -15.25 -8.93 -0.41
N HIS A 20 -14.64 -7.93 0.25
CA HIS A 20 -13.55 -7.15 -0.34
C HIS A 20 -12.37 -8.05 -0.76
N LEU A 21 -11.98 -9.01 0.09
CA LEU A 21 -10.90 -9.96 -0.23
C LEU A 21 -11.26 -10.78 -1.48
N ARG A 22 -12.47 -11.37 -1.51
CA ARG A 22 -12.96 -12.16 -2.65
C ARG A 22 -12.97 -11.34 -3.94
N LEU A 23 -13.60 -10.16 -3.90
CA LEU A 23 -13.69 -9.28 -5.07
C LEU A 23 -12.32 -8.77 -5.53
N SER A 24 -11.39 -8.50 -4.60
CA SER A 24 -10.04 -8.05 -4.96
C SER A 24 -9.21 -9.13 -5.67
N LEU A 25 -9.57 -10.40 -5.54
CA LEU A 25 -8.93 -11.49 -6.30
C LEU A 25 -9.52 -11.67 -7.70
N GLU A 26 -10.66 -11.05 -8.01
CA GLU A 26 -11.31 -11.11 -9.32
C GLU A 26 -10.71 -10.06 -10.26
N ALA A 27 -10.36 -10.46 -11.51
CA ALA A 27 -9.79 -9.57 -12.52
C ALA A 27 -10.69 -8.38 -12.88
N SER A 28 -12.01 -8.51 -12.70
CA SER A 28 -13.01 -7.50 -13.01
C SER A 28 -12.92 -6.23 -12.17
N VAL A 29 -12.22 -6.25 -11.01
CA VAL A 29 -12.05 -5.07 -10.14
C VAL A 29 -10.78 -4.27 -10.45
N GLN A 30 -9.97 -4.69 -11.40
CA GLN A 30 -8.79 -3.93 -11.80
C GLN A 30 -9.17 -2.73 -12.67
N SER A 31 -8.47 -1.59 -12.50
CA SER A 31 -8.56 -0.45 -13.40
C SER A 31 -8.15 -0.86 -14.82
N THR A 32 -8.82 -0.31 -15.83
CA THR A 32 -8.43 -0.46 -17.24
C THR A 32 -7.32 0.53 -17.62
N ARG A 33 -7.16 1.62 -16.86
CA ARG A 33 -6.03 2.53 -16.99
C ARG A 33 -4.80 1.97 -16.30
N SER A 34 -3.64 2.25 -16.87
CA SER A 34 -2.35 1.85 -16.30
C SER A 34 -1.91 2.80 -15.18
N ALA A 35 -0.88 2.37 -14.45
CA ALA A 35 -0.21 3.20 -13.44
C ALA A 35 0.66 4.32 -14.05
N GLY A 36 0.81 4.38 -15.40
CA GLY A 36 1.50 5.42 -16.14
C GLY A 36 3.01 5.19 -16.31
N PHE A 37 3.58 4.10 -15.80
CA PHE A 37 5.02 3.83 -15.91
C PHE A 37 5.47 3.47 -17.33
N GLU A 38 4.58 3.04 -18.22
CA GLU A 38 4.89 2.81 -19.64
C GLU A 38 5.32 4.08 -20.38
N ARG A 39 4.96 5.25 -19.87
CA ARG A 39 5.34 6.56 -20.43
C ARG A 39 6.80 6.94 -20.13
N TYR A 40 7.51 6.16 -19.33
CA TYR A 40 8.88 6.47 -18.90
C TYR A 40 9.84 5.36 -19.30
N ALA A 41 11.04 5.73 -19.74
CA ALA A 41 12.12 4.79 -20.05
C ALA A 41 13.45 5.30 -19.49
N PHE A 42 14.29 4.36 -19.02
CA PHE A 42 15.69 4.63 -18.72
C PHE A 42 16.49 4.75 -20.02
N SER A 43 17.53 5.58 -20.01
CA SER A 43 18.58 5.46 -21.02
C SER A 43 19.22 4.09 -20.89
N HIS A 44 19.42 3.42 -22.03
CA HIS A 44 20.12 2.14 -22.05
C HIS A 44 21.64 2.36 -22.12
N GLU A 45 22.34 1.92 -21.08
CA GLU A 45 23.79 1.92 -21.08
C GLU A 45 24.30 0.61 -21.72
N ALA A 46 24.76 0.70 -22.98
CA ALA A 46 25.30 -0.47 -23.70
C ALA A 46 26.62 -0.97 -23.11
N LEU A 47 27.30 -0.12 -22.34
CA LEU A 47 28.52 -0.43 -21.58
C LEU A 47 28.34 0.09 -20.15
N PRO A 48 27.61 -0.63 -19.28
CA PRO A 48 27.33 -0.15 -17.91
C PRO A 48 28.55 -0.14 -16.99
N GLU A 49 29.63 -0.83 -17.34
CA GLU A 49 30.85 -1.02 -16.53
C GLU A 49 30.57 -1.51 -15.09
N LEU A 50 29.56 -2.35 -14.97
CA LEU A 50 29.09 -2.96 -13.71
C LEU A 50 29.08 -4.48 -13.85
N ASP A 51 29.27 -5.17 -12.73
CA ASP A 51 28.89 -6.58 -12.59
C ASP A 51 27.42 -6.66 -12.13
N LEU A 52 26.60 -7.41 -12.85
CA LEU A 52 25.19 -7.62 -12.53
C LEU A 52 24.99 -8.15 -11.10
N ASP A 53 25.87 -9.06 -10.65
CA ASP A 53 25.78 -9.66 -9.32
C ASP A 53 26.22 -8.72 -8.21
N ALA A 54 27.01 -7.66 -8.55
CA ALA A 54 27.45 -6.62 -7.63
C ALA A 54 26.45 -5.46 -7.47
N VAL A 55 25.33 -5.45 -8.22
CA VAL A 55 24.28 -4.43 -8.07
C VAL A 55 23.65 -4.54 -6.69
N ASP A 56 23.77 -3.48 -5.89
CA ASP A 56 23.24 -3.39 -4.53
C ASP A 56 21.83 -2.78 -4.51
N MET A 57 20.84 -3.59 -4.16
CA MET A 57 19.44 -3.17 -4.03
C MET A 57 19.03 -2.84 -2.59
N THR A 58 19.97 -2.84 -1.65
CA THR A 58 19.68 -2.49 -0.26
C THR A 58 19.27 -1.01 -0.13
N THR A 59 18.41 -0.74 0.84
CA THR A 59 17.96 0.61 1.17
C THR A 59 17.66 0.72 2.66
N SER A 60 17.29 1.91 3.11
CA SER A 60 16.72 2.10 4.44
C SER A 60 15.45 2.92 4.35
N PHE A 61 14.47 2.63 5.21
CA PHE A 61 13.23 3.40 5.29
C PHE A 61 12.84 3.59 6.76
N LEU A 62 12.54 4.83 7.15
CA LEU A 62 12.27 5.22 8.54
C LEU A 62 13.33 4.71 9.53
N GLY A 63 14.60 4.74 9.13
CA GLY A 63 15.74 4.33 9.93
C GLY A 63 15.98 2.80 10.00
N LYS A 64 15.16 1.98 9.33
CA LYS A 64 15.30 0.52 9.31
C LYS A 64 15.91 0.04 7.98
N PRO A 65 16.97 -0.81 8.02
CA PRO A 65 17.56 -1.36 6.79
C PRO A 65 16.64 -2.38 6.14
N LEU A 66 16.61 -2.39 4.81
CA LEU A 66 15.85 -3.32 3.98
C LEU A 66 16.78 -3.93 2.92
N LYS A 67 16.62 -5.22 2.61
CA LYS A 67 17.38 -5.89 1.54
C LYS A 67 16.94 -5.48 0.15
N LEU A 68 15.66 -5.11 -0.01
CA LEU A 68 15.06 -4.64 -1.24
C LEU A 68 14.17 -3.44 -0.94
N PRO A 69 14.03 -2.48 -1.87
CA PRO A 69 13.17 -1.30 -1.71
C PRO A 69 11.68 -1.64 -1.93
N PHE A 70 11.22 -2.74 -1.32
CA PHE A 70 9.88 -3.28 -1.51
C PHE A 70 9.05 -3.23 -0.23
N LEU A 71 7.75 -3.07 -0.42
CA LEU A 71 6.72 -3.13 0.60
C LEU A 71 5.60 -4.06 0.13
N ILE A 72 5.22 -5.02 0.95
CA ILE A 72 3.90 -5.65 0.82
C ILE A 72 2.90 -4.68 1.43
N SER A 73 2.13 -4.02 0.56
CA SER A 73 1.19 -2.96 0.96
C SER A 73 0.07 -3.47 1.85
N SER A 74 -0.47 -2.57 2.67
CA SER A 74 -1.61 -2.84 3.56
C SER A 74 -2.85 -3.27 2.78
N MET A 75 -3.33 -4.48 3.01
CA MET A 75 -4.47 -5.05 2.26
C MET A 75 -5.57 -5.60 3.18
N THR A 76 -5.29 -6.60 3.99
CA THR A 76 -6.29 -7.44 4.61
C THR A 76 -6.10 -7.60 6.13
N GLY A 77 -7.10 -8.21 6.79
CA GLY A 77 -7.20 -8.47 8.22
C GLY A 77 -8.65 -8.38 8.69
N GLY A 78 -8.95 -8.85 9.90
CA GLY A 78 -10.29 -8.79 10.50
C GLY A 78 -11.26 -9.89 10.06
N ALA A 79 -10.71 -10.97 9.50
CA ALA A 79 -11.39 -12.25 9.27
C ALA A 79 -10.33 -13.37 9.35
N HIS A 80 -10.71 -14.59 9.75
CA HIS A 80 -9.75 -15.68 9.93
C HIS A 80 -8.93 -15.98 8.66
N ALA A 81 -9.58 -16.12 7.50
CA ALA A 81 -8.90 -16.33 6.23
C ALA A 81 -7.90 -15.20 5.88
N ALA A 82 -8.22 -13.96 6.27
CA ALA A 82 -7.32 -12.82 6.11
C ALA A 82 -6.11 -12.90 7.08
N GLY A 83 -6.28 -13.50 8.25
CA GLY A 83 -5.19 -13.76 9.21
C GLY A 83 -4.16 -14.73 8.64
N ASP A 84 -4.59 -15.80 7.99
CA ASP A 84 -3.69 -16.77 7.34
C ASP A 84 -2.88 -16.12 6.22
N ILE A 85 -3.53 -15.26 5.42
CA ILE A 85 -2.86 -14.48 4.37
C ILE A 85 -1.83 -13.54 5.00
N ASN A 86 -2.18 -12.77 6.04
CA ASN A 86 -1.25 -11.89 6.73
C ASN A 86 -0.04 -12.63 7.27
N ARG A 87 -0.25 -13.81 7.87
CA ARG A 87 0.83 -14.64 8.39
C ARG A 87 1.79 -15.09 7.29
N ARG A 88 1.27 -15.60 6.15
CA ARG A 88 2.07 -15.99 4.99
C ARG A 88 2.89 -14.84 4.44
N LEU A 89 2.24 -13.68 4.25
CA LEU A 89 2.90 -12.48 3.74
C LEU A 89 4.00 -11.98 4.68
N ALA A 90 3.76 -11.99 5.98
CA ALA A 90 4.75 -11.60 6.99
C ALA A 90 5.97 -12.54 7.02
N LEU A 91 5.76 -13.88 6.94
CA LEU A 91 6.84 -14.86 6.85
C LEU A 91 7.71 -14.62 5.61
N VAL A 92 7.10 -14.35 4.46
CA VAL A 92 7.85 -14.08 3.24
C VAL A 92 8.56 -12.72 3.35
N ALA A 93 7.89 -11.66 3.85
CA ALA A 93 8.52 -10.36 4.05
C ALA A 93 9.77 -10.45 4.97
N GLN A 94 9.69 -11.24 6.05
CA GLN A 94 10.80 -11.52 6.95
C GLN A 94 11.97 -12.19 6.21
N SER A 95 11.69 -13.21 5.43
CA SER A 95 12.71 -13.98 4.75
C SER A 95 13.42 -13.21 3.62
N VAL A 96 12.64 -12.38 2.90
CA VAL A 96 13.13 -11.53 1.81
C VAL A 96 13.79 -10.25 2.34
N GLY A 97 13.43 -9.82 3.57
CA GLY A 97 13.97 -8.61 4.20
C GLY A 97 13.37 -7.32 3.65
N ILE A 98 12.04 -7.28 3.51
CA ILE A 98 11.24 -6.15 2.99
C ILE A 98 10.23 -5.65 4.01
N ALA A 99 9.62 -4.49 3.77
CA ALA A 99 8.58 -3.94 4.63
C ALA A 99 7.22 -4.66 4.43
N PHE A 100 6.38 -4.62 5.48
CA PHE A 100 5.03 -5.19 5.46
C PHE A 100 4.03 -4.30 6.20
N GLY A 101 2.86 -4.07 5.60
CA GLY A 101 1.74 -3.38 6.23
C GLY A 101 0.51 -4.28 6.36
N VAL A 102 -0.10 -4.35 7.55
CA VAL A 102 -1.39 -5.02 7.72
C VAL A 102 -2.54 -4.16 7.20
N GLY A 103 -3.67 -4.77 6.86
CA GLY A 103 -4.89 -4.01 6.52
C GLY A 103 -5.48 -3.29 7.72
N SER A 104 -6.50 -2.43 7.48
CA SER A 104 -7.13 -1.62 8.53
C SER A 104 -7.52 -2.44 9.76
N GLN A 105 -6.99 -2.05 10.93
CA GLN A 105 -7.16 -2.72 12.22
C GLN A 105 -8.45 -2.30 12.96
N ARG A 106 -9.32 -1.47 12.32
CA ARG A 106 -10.61 -1.08 12.91
C ARG A 106 -11.40 -2.29 13.46
N ALA A 107 -11.41 -3.40 12.70
CA ALA A 107 -12.09 -4.62 13.14
C ALA A 107 -11.48 -5.22 14.42
N GLY A 108 -10.16 -5.28 14.55
CA GLY A 108 -9.48 -5.79 15.74
C GLY A 108 -9.59 -4.88 16.97
N ILE A 109 -9.79 -3.57 16.78
CA ILE A 109 -10.08 -2.62 17.87
C ILE A 109 -11.52 -2.83 18.35
N THR A 110 -12.48 -2.93 17.43
CA THR A 110 -13.91 -3.08 17.75
C THR A 110 -14.27 -4.48 18.29
N HIS A 111 -13.60 -5.52 17.75
CA HIS A 111 -13.85 -6.93 18.05
C HIS A 111 -12.54 -7.59 18.46
N LYS A 112 -12.34 -7.81 19.76
CA LYS A 112 -11.08 -8.30 20.32
C LYS A 112 -10.69 -9.70 19.84
N ASP A 113 -11.66 -10.55 19.53
CA ASP A 113 -11.50 -11.88 18.93
C ASP A 113 -10.81 -11.85 17.54
N LEU A 114 -10.94 -10.75 16.81
CA LEU A 114 -10.31 -10.57 15.51
C LEU A 114 -8.86 -10.06 15.55
N ARG A 115 -8.32 -9.72 16.73
CA ARG A 115 -6.94 -9.20 16.88
C ARG A 115 -5.89 -10.15 16.35
N ALA A 116 -6.06 -11.45 16.62
CA ALA A 116 -5.13 -12.50 16.18
C ALA A 116 -4.90 -12.49 14.65
N THR A 117 -5.88 -12.00 13.86
CA THR A 117 -5.76 -11.92 12.39
C THR A 117 -4.76 -10.86 11.90
N TYR A 118 -4.27 -9.99 12.80
CA TYR A 118 -3.28 -8.96 12.51
C TYR A 118 -1.93 -9.23 13.17
N GLN A 119 -1.89 -10.10 14.19
CA GLN A 119 -0.70 -10.34 15.01
C GLN A 119 0.32 -11.19 14.26
N VAL A 120 1.28 -10.54 13.61
CA VAL A 120 2.31 -11.18 12.78
C VAL A 120 3.73 -11.01 13.31
N ARG A 121 3.95 -10.17 14.34
CA ARG A 121 5.28 -9.87 14.88
C ARG A 121 6.04 -11.12 15.34
N SER A 122 5.35 -12.11 15.88
CA SER A 122 5.97 -13.37 16.33
C SER A 122 6.59 -14.19 15.19
N VAL A 123 6.10 -14.06 13.96
CA VAL A 123 6.62 -14.74 12.77
C VAL A 123 7.48 -13.83 11.88
N ALA A 124 7.50 -12.53 12.16
CA ALA A 124 8.25 -11.53 11.43
C ALA A 124 8.89 -10.50 12.42
N PRO A 125 9.83 -10.96 13.28
CA PRO A 125 10.39 -10.13 14.37
C PRO A 125 11.15 -8.90 13.86
N ASP A 126 11.82 -8.97 12.70
CA ASP A 126 12.72 -7.93 12.20
C ASP A 126 12.10 -7.06 11.10
N VAL A 127 10.93 -7.46 10.55
CA VAL A 127 10.25 -6.73 9.49
C VAL A 127 9.94 -5.29 9.90
N LEU A 128 10.15 -4.34 8.99
CA LEU A 128 9.58 -2.99 9.13
C LEU A 128 8.06 -3.11 8.96
N LEU A 129 7.34 -3.12 10.09
CA LEU A 129 5.92 -3.46 10.17
C LEU A 129 5.05 -2.23 10.36
N PHE A 130 4.03 -2.08 9.53
CA PHE A 130 3.09 -0.96 9.58
C PHE A 130 1.73 -1.36 10.12
N ALA A 131 1.28 -0.67 11.18
CA ALA A 131 -0.12 -0.62 11.60
C ALA A 131 -0.94 0.18 10.60
N ASN A 132 -2.28 0.02 10.60
CA ASN A 132 -3.13 0.69 9.62
C ASN A 132 -4.51 1.03 10.20
N LEU A 133 -4.93 2.29 10.00
CA LEU A 133 -6.26 2.80 10.34
C LEU A 133 -6.77 3.76 9.26
N GLY A 134 -8.09 3.89 9.13
CA GLY A 134 -8.69 4.92 8.27
C GLY A 134 -8.60 6.30 8.92
N ALA A 135 -8.05 7.30 8.24
CA ALA A 135 -7.97 8.65 8.76
C ALA A 135 -9.37 9.25 9.04
N VAL A 136 -10.37 8.92 8.20
CA VAL A 136 -11.75 9.38 8.38
C VAL A 136 -12.33 9.00 9.74
N GLN A 137 -11.86 7.90 10.35
CA GLN A 137 -12.31 7.44 11.66
C GLN A 137 -12.03 8.47 12.78
N LEU A 138 -11.05 9.36 12.59
CA LEU A 138 -10.78 10.47 13.50
C LEU A 138 -11.97 11.44 13.63
N ASN A 139 -12.87 11.45 12.65
CA ASN A 139 -14.13 12.22 12.71
C ASN A 139 -15.31 11.41 13.28
N TYR A 140 -15.11 10.11 13.51
CA TYR A 140 -16.12 9.17 14.00
C TYR A 140 -15.73 8.54 15.35
N GLY A 141 -15.05 9.30 16.20
CA GLY A 141 -14.77 8.91 17.57
C GLY A 141 -13.46 8.18 17.82
N MET A 142 -12.68 7.86 16.77
CA MET A 142 -11.31 7.36 16.95
C MET A 142 -10.41 8.49 17.45
N ARG A 143 -9.56 8.18 18.41
CA ARG A 143 -8.61 9.09 19.05
C ARG A 143 -7.23 8.46 19.12
N LYS A 144 -6.29 9.15 19.75
CA LYS A 144 -4.92 8.69 20.01
C LYS A 144 -4.87 7.30 20.65
N GLU A 145 -5.78 7.02 21.59
CA GLU A 145 -5.80 5.74 22.32
C GLU A 145 -6.01 4.56 21.40
N GLN A 146 -6.92 4.67 20.40
CA GLN A 146 -7.14 3.62 19.41
C GLN A 146 -5.97 3.51 18.41
N ALA A 147 -5.29 4.64 18.13
CA ALA A 147 -4.07 4.61 17.32
C ALA A 147 -2.94 3.88 18.05
N LEU A 148 -2.74 4.15 19.33
CA LEU A 148 -1.78 3.43 20.20
C LEU A 148 -2.15 1.94 20.29
N GLU A 149 -3.42 1.62 20.50
CA GLU A 149 -3.90 0.24 20.54
C GLU A 149 -3.60 -0.53 19.24
N ALA A 150 -3.74 0.12 18.07
CA ALA A 150 -3.40 -0.49 16.79
C ALA A 150 -1.89 -0.76 16.67
N ILE A 151 -1.05 0.18 17.10
CA ILE A 151 0.41 0.06 17.11
C ILE A 151 0.84 -1.09 18.02
N GLU A 152 0.35 -1.09 19.25
CA GLU A 152 0.69 -2.09 20.27
C GLU A 152 0.19 -3.50 19.90
N MET A 153 -1.01 -3.59 19.28
CA MET A 153 -1.63 -4.86 18.86
C MET A 153 -0.69 -5.74 18.04
N ILE A 154 0.14 -5.12 17.22
CA ILE A 154 1.05 -5.84 16.32
C ILE A 154 2.53 -5.53 16.58
N GLY A 155 2.86 -4.64 17.53
CA GLY A 155 4.22 -4.15 17.72
C GLY A 155 4.75 -3.42 16.50
N ALA A 156 3.96 -2.47 15.95
CA ALA A 156 4.28 -1.79 14.70
C ALA A 156 5.41 -0.77 14.86
N ASP A 157 6.20 -0.60 13.79
CA ASP A 157 7.28 0.39 13.70
C ASP A 157 6.77 1.75 13.19
N ALA A 158 5.61 1.78 12.52
CA ALA A 158 4.94 2.99 12.05
C ALA A 158 3.42 2.79 11.96
N LEU A 159 2.65 3.89 11.95
CA LEU A 159 1.21 3.87 11.70
C LEU A 159 0.90 4.43 10.32
N VAL A 160 0.20 3.66 9.50
CA VAL A 160 -0.41 4.13 8.25
C VAL A 160 -1.81 4.63 8.54
N LEU A 161 -2.09 5.89 8.16
CA LEU A 161 -3.42 6.46 8.07
C LEU A 161 -3.87 6.47 6.60
N HIS A 162 -4.82 5.61 6.23
CA HIS A 162 -5.30 5.61 4.86
C HIS A 162 -6.40 6.64 4.63
N LEU A 163 -6.34 7.27 3.44
CA LEU A 163 -7.34 8.20 2.90
C LEU A 163 -8.10 7.48 1.78
N ASN A 164 -9.41 7.39 1.89
CA ASN A 164 -10.24 6.65 0.95
C ASN A 164 -11.56 7.37 0.63
N PRO A 165 -11.54 8.66 0.25
CA PRO A 165 -12.76 9.46 0.12
C PRO A 165 -13.72 8.91 -0.94
N LEU A 166 -13.22 8.43 -2.08
CA LEU A 166 -14.06 7.85 -3.12
C LEU A 166 -14.69 6.53 -2.64
N GLN A 167 -13.91 5.66 -2.02
CA GLN A 167 -14.44 4.41 -1.48
C GLN A 167 -15.55 4.68 -0.45
N GLU A 168 -15.31 5.56 0.52
CA GLU A 168 -16.31 5.90 1.54
C GLU A 168 -17.56 6.55 0.92
N ALA A 169 -17.40 7.39 -0.12
CA ALA A 169 -18.53 8.00 -0.81
C ALA A 169 -19.40 6.97 -1.56
N LEU A 170 -18.79 5.92 -2.10
CA LEU A 170 -19.50 4.86 -2.84
C LEU A 170 -19.97 3.72 -1.97
N GLN A 171 -19.38 3.51 -0.80
CA GLN A 171 -19.72 2.43 0.12
C GLN A 171 -21.08 2.69 0.78
N PRO A 172 -22.01 1.70 0.84
CA PRO A 172 -23.34 1.90 1.43
C PRO A 172 -23.31 2.40 2.88
N GLU A 173 -22.35 1.91 3.65
CA GLU A 173 -22.10 2.22 5.06
C GLU A 173 -20.89 3.15 5.27
N GLY A 174 -20.61 4.03 4.31
CA GLY A 174 -19.41 4.86 4.29
C GLY A 174 -19.42 6.02 5.29
N ASP A 175 -18.25 6.40 5.73
CA ASP A 175 -18.01 7.52 6.65
C ASP A 175 -17.59 8.75 5.81
N HIS A 176 -18.50 9.70 5.58
CA HIS A 176 -18.37 10.77 4.56
C HIS A 176 -17.76 12.08 5.06
N ASN A 177 -17.56 12.24 6.38
CA ASN A 177 -17.02 13.48 6.92
C ASN A 177 -15.48 13.47 6.92
N PHE A 178 -14.88 14.14 5.95
CA PHE A 178 -13.43 14.35 5.83
C PHE A 178 -13.00 15.75 6.28
N GLY A 179 -13.92 16.58 6.82
CA GLY A 179 -13.62 17.94 7.28
C GLY A 179 -12.66 17.96 8.45
N GLY A 180 -11.65 18.85 8.42
CA GLY A 180 -10.70 19.07 9.51
C GLY A 180 -9.74 17.90 9.80
N LEU A 181 -9.62 16.91 8.91
CA LEU A 181 -8.75 15.75 9.13
C LEU A 181 -7.27 16.11 9.18
N ILE A 182 -6.83 17.12 8.45
CA ILE A 182 -5.41 17.48 8.40
C ILE A 182 -4.87 17.90 9.78
N GLU A 183 -5.65 18.63 10.56
CA GLU A 183 -5.27 19.04 11.92
C GLU A 183 -5.22 17.86 12.88
N LYS A 184 -6.14 16.91 12.73
CA LYS A 184 -6.16 15.67 13.53
C LYS A 184 -4.97 14.75 13.17
N ILE A 185 -4.61 14.65 11.88
CA ILE A 185 -3.42 13.96 11.44
C ILE A 185 -2.17 14.62 12.03
N ALA A 186 -2.05 15.95 11.93
CA ALA A 186 -0.94 16.71 12.51
C ALA A 186 -0.82 16.49 14.04
N THR A 187 -1.94 16.38 14.74
CA THR A 187 -1.94 16.06 16.16
C THR A 187 -1.38 14.66 16.43
N LEU A 188 -1.81 13.64 15.68
CA LEU A 188 -1.27 12.29 15.81
C LEU A 188 0.22 12.23 15.47
N CYS A 189 0.69 12.96 14.44
CA CYS A 189 2.11 13.03 14.09
C CYS A 189 2.98 13.54 15.25
N ARG A 190 2.46 14.48 16.05
CA ARG A 190 3.19 15.03 17.22
C ARG A 190 3.13 14.14 18.47
N GLU A 191 2.06 13.36 18.60
CA GLU A 191 1.74 12.70 19.88
C GLU A 191 2.02 11.20 19.91
N LEU A 192 2.13 10.56 18.74
CA LEU A 192 2.41 9.12 18.67
C LEU A 192 3.91 8.83 18.82
N PRO A 193 4.28 7.70 19.46
CA PRO A 193 5.67 7.32 19.66
C PRO A 193 6.33 6.75 18.40
N VAL A 194 5.56 6.54 17.32
CA VAL A 194 6.04 6.00 16.05
C VAL A 194 5.70 6.95 14.89
N PRO A 195 6.46 6.91 13.79
CA PRO A 195 6.17 7.69 12.60
C PRO A 195 4.76 7.45 12.05
N VAL A 196 4.11 8.51 11.53
CA VAL A 196 2.83 8.43 10.84
C VAL A 196 3.05 8.54 9.34
N ILE A 197 2.57 7.56 8.60
CA ILE A 197 2.54 7.52 7.14
C ILE A 197 1.11 7.79 6.68
N VAL A 198 0.92 8.62 5.67
CA VAL A 198 -0.40 8.78 5.04
C VAL A 198 -0.42 8.11 3.69
N LYS A 199 -1.49 7.35 3.42
CA LYS A 199 -1.66 6.54 2.22
C LYS A 199 -3.03 6.75 1.60
N GLU A 200 -3.09 6.86 0.27
CA GLU A 200 -4.34 6.70 -0.50
C GLU A 200 -4.58 5.20 -0.80
N VAL A 201 -5.68 4.84 -1.43
CA VAL A 201 -6.07 3.43 -1.63
C VAL A 201 -6.29 3.01 -3.09
N GLY A 202 -5.94 3.87 -4.07
CA GLY A 202 -6.04 3.56 -5.50
C GLY A 202 -6.43 4.74 -6.38
N CYS A 203 -6.56 5.95 -5.82
CA CYS A 203 -6.87 7.17 -6.57
C CYS A 203 -5.74 8.20 -6.58
N GLY A 204 -4.65 7.96 -5.85
CA GLY A 204 -3.48 8.84 -5.83
C GLY A 204 -3.63 10.07 -4.94
N ILE A 205 -2.51 10.72 -4.68
CA ILE A 205 -2.42 11.94 -3.87
C ILE A 205 -2.02 13.11 -4.77
N SER A 206 -2.80 14.19 -4.73
CA SER A 206 -2.52 15.40 -5.50
C SER A 206 -1.37 16.22 -4.89
N GLU A 207 -0.73 17.06 -5.70
CA GLU A 207 0.32 18.00 -5.26
C GLU A 207 -0.13 18.85 -4.07
N ARG A 208 -1.36 19.39 -4.13
CA ARG A 208 -1.94 20.17 -3.02
C ARG A 208 -2.06 19.34 -1.74
N THR A 209 -2.58 18.12 -1.84
CA THR A 209 -2.73 17.25 -0.66
C THR A 209 -1.38 16.85 -0.09
N ALA A 210 -0.40 16.54 -0.95
CA ALA A 210 0.97 16.24 -0.53
C ALA A 210 1.61 17.37 0.27
N GLY A 211 1.47 18.63 -0.18
CA GLY A 211 1.94 19.80 0.55
C GLY A 211 1.26 19.98 1.91
N LEU A 212 -0.05 19.74 2.00
CA LEU A 212 -0.78 19.79 3.28
C LEU A 212 -0.31 18.70 4.26
N LEU A 213 -0.08 17.47 3.76
CA LEU A 213 0.40 16.35 4.57
C LEU A 213 1.84 16.60 5.07
N ALA A 214 2.72 17.10 4.20
CA ALA A 214 4.07 17.48 4.59
C ALA A 214 4.07 18.54 5.70
N ALA A 215 3.23 19.58 5.56
CA ALA A 215 3.06 20.61 6.58
C ALA A 215 2.46 20.07 7.89
N ALA A 216 1.65 19.00 7.83
CA ALA A 216 1.10 18.32 9.01
C ALA A 216 2.14 17.46 9.75
N GLY A 217 3.35 17.27 9.20
CA GLY A 217 4.43 16.53 9.83
C GLY A 217 4.35 15.02 9.66
N VAL A 218 3.72 14.53 8.60
CA VAL A 218 3.76 13.09 8.28
C VAL A 218 5.19 12.65 7.97
N ALA A 219 5.54 11.44 8.34
CA ALA A 219 6.90 10.92 8.16
C ALA A 219 7.14 10.35 6.75
N ALA A 220 6.08 9.98 6.04
CA ALA A 220 6.13 9.52 4.66
C ALA A 220 4.74 9.59 4.00
N ILE A 221 4.71 9.57 2.67
CA ILE A 221 3.49 9.46 1.88
C ILE A 221 3.56 8.22 0.99
N ASP A 222 2.51 7.40 1.00
CA ASP A 222 2.25 6.35 0.00
C ASP A 222 1.19 6.84 -0.96
N VAL A 223 1.57 7.10 -2.20
CA VAL A 223 0.69 7.74 -3.18
C VAL A 223 -0.49 6.85 -3.60
N ALA A 224 -0.32 5.54 -3.60
CA ALA A 224 -1.35 4.55 -3.95
C ALA A 224 -2.26 5.02 -5.09
N GLY A 225 -1.63 5.27 -6.25
CA GLY A 225 -2.28 5.87 -7.41
C GLY A 225 -3.17 4.91 -8.19
N LEU A 226 -3.82 5.48 -9.21
CA LEU A 226 -4.62 4.74 -10.19
C LEU A 226 -3.74 3.80 -11.02
N GLY A 227 -4.26 2.63 -11.36
CA GLY A 227 -3.59 1.63 -12.21
C GLY A 227 -3.66 0.20 -11.66
N GLY A 228 -4.18 0.02 -10.45
CA GLY A 228 -4.38 -1.27 -9.80
C GLY A 228 -5.85 -1.56 -9.53
N THR A 229 -6.16 -2.08 -8.34
CA THR A 229 -7.54 -2.33 -7.90
C THR A 229 -8.33 -1.02 -7.81
N SER A 230 -9.47 -0.96 -8.50
CA SER A 230 -10.42 0.14 -8.41
C SER A 230 -11.43 -0.13 -7.30
N PHE A 231 -11.37 0.63 -6.20
CA PHE A 231 -12.37 0.49 -5.14
C PHE A 231 -13.78 0.92 -5.59
N ALA A 232 -13.90 1.78 -6.60
CA ALA A 232 -15.20 2.06 -7.21
C ALA A 232 -15.83 0.80 -7.83
N ARG A 233 -15.03 -0.05 -8.51
CA ARG A 233 -15.49 -1.35 -9.02
C ARG A 233 -15.80 -2.32 -7.88
N VAL A 234 -14.97 -2.37 -6.84
CA VAL A 234 -15.21 -3.21 -5.66
C VAL A 234 -16.55 -2.85 -5.02
N GLU A 235 -16.80 -1.56 -4.76
CA GLU A 235 -18.05 -1.11 -4.15
C GLU A 235 -19.25 -1.24 -5.11
N ALA A 236 -19.05 -1.10 -6.43
CA ALA A 236 -20.09 -1.37 -7.42
C ALA A 236 -20.57 -2.83 -7.37
N PHE A 237 -19.63 -3.79 -7.33
CA PHE A 237 -19.98 -5.22 -7.28
C PHE A 237 -20.56 -5.68 -5.93
N ARG A 238 -20.59 -4.82 -4.91
CA ARG A 238 -21.29 -5.01 -3.66
C ARG A 238 -22.75 -4.53 -3.68
N ARG A 239 -23.17 -3.86 -4.75
CA ARG A 239 -24.52 -3.34 -4.94
C ARG A 239 -25.42 -4.41 -5.58
N GLU A 240 -26.68 -4.43 -5.17
CA GLU A 240 -27.68 -5.36 -5.72
C GLU A 240 -28.47 -4.73 -6.86
N ARG A 241 -28.70 -3.41 -6.82
CA ARG A 241 -29.50 -2.70 -7.80
C ARG A 241 -28.66 -2.25 -8.99
N PRO A 242 -29.07 -2.60 -10.25
CA PRO A 242 -28.29 -2.28 -11.46
C PRO A 242 -27.96 -0.78 -11.60
N GLU A 243 -28.90 0.09 -11.26
CA GLU A 243 -28.70 1.54 -11.32
C GLU A 243 -27.62 2.04 -10.35
N GLU A 244 -27.51 1.44 -9.16
CA GLU A 244 -26.45 1.77 -8.20
C GLU A 244 -25.09 1.24 -8.65
N VAL A 245 -25.07 0.08 -9.30
CA VAL A 245 -23.86 -0.48 -9.93
C VAL A 245 -23.34 0.47 -10.99
N GLU A 246 -24.20 0.94 -11.89
CA GLU A 246 -23.85 1.86 -12.97
C GLU A 246 -23.29 3.19 -12.43
N LEU A 247 -23.95 3.78 -11.42
CA LEU A 247 -23.50 5.00 -10.76
C LEU A 247 -22.11 4.85 -10.14
N ALA A 248 -21.81 3.74 -9.49
CA ALA A 248 -20.49 3.49 -8.91
C ALA A 248 -19.43 3.22 -9.99
N LEU A 249 -19.79 2.48 -11.05
CA LEU A 249 -18.89 2.18 -12.17
C LEU A 249 -18.48 3.44 -12.96
N ALA A 250 -19.27 4.53 -12.94
CA ALA A 250 -18.87 5.80 -13.52
C ALA A 250 -17.55 6.37 -12.95
N PHE A 251 -17.19 5.95 -11.72
CA PHE A 251 -15.94 6.34 -11.05
C PHE A 251 -14.83 5.29 -11.15
N SER A 252 -14.98 4.25 -11.97
CA SER A 252 -14.02 3.14 -12.07
C SER A 252 -12.59 3.58 -12.38
N GLU A 253 -12.45 4.65 -13.16
CA GLU A 253 -11.18 5.18 -13.64
C GLU A 253 -10.89 6.58 -13.05
N TRP A 254 -11.52 6.90 -11.92
CA TRP A 254 -11.28 8.14 -11.19
C TRP A 254 -9.97 8.04 -10.41
N GLY A 255 -9.09 9.02 -10.61
CA GLY A 255 -7.84 9.13 -9.87
C GLY A 255 -6.68 9.64 -10.73
N ILE A 256 -5.54 9.79 -10.07
CA ILE A 256 -4.26 10.21 -10.64
C ILE A 256 -3.42 8.93 -10.83
N PRO A 257 -2.92 8.63 -12.04
CA PRO A 257 -2.00 7.51 -12.25
C PRO A 257 -0.81 7.56 -11.30
N THR A 258 -0.32 6.41 -10.87
CA THR A 258 0.72 6.31 -9.83
C THR A 258 1.98 7.09 -10.17
N ALA A 259 2.46 7.01 -11.42
CA ALA A 259 3.65 7.75 -11.86
C ALA A 259 3.44 9.27 -11.74
N GLU A 260 2.28 9.77 -12.16
CA GLU A 260 1.93 11.20 -12.08
C GLU A 260 1.77 11.66 -10.63
N ALA A 261 1.07 10.86 -9.79
CA ALA A 261 0.90 11.15 -8.37
C ALA A 261 2.24 11.18 -7.63
N LEU A 262 3.17 10.25 -7.96
CA LEU A 262 4.51 10.21 -7.39
C LEU A 262 5.31 11.47 -7.74
N ILE A 263 5.36 11.85 -9.02
CA ILE A 263 6.06 13.05 -9.48
C ILE A 263 5.49 14.31 -8.84
N ALA A 264 4.16 14.44 -8.79
CA ALA A 264 3.48 15.58 -8.17
C ALA A 264 3.78 15.66 -6.67
N THR A 265 3.78 14.52 -5.97
CA THR A 265 4.08 14.45 -4.53
C THR A 265 5.54 14.77 -4.26
N HIS A 266 6.47 14.22 -5.05
CA HIS A 266 7.91 14.52 -4.92
C HIS A 266 8.20 16.01 -5.11
N ARG A 267 7.55 16.66 -6.08
CA ARG A 267 7.67 18.10 -6.30
C ARG A 267 7.14 18.94 -5.13
N ALA A 268 6.00 18.54 -4.55
CA ALA A 268 5.39 19.25 -3.44
C ALA A 268 6.13 19.07 -2.10
N ALA A 269 6.79 17.92 -1.93
CA ALA A 269 7.44 17.53 -0.68
C ALA A 269 8.76 16.79 -0.93
N PRO A 270 9.78 17.44 -1.51
CA PRO A 270 11.00 16.79 -1.99
C PRO A 270 11.87 16.16 -0.89
N GLN A 271 11.66 16.55 0.36
CA GLN A 271 12.39 16.00 1.51
C GLN A 271 11.66 14.86 2.22
N LEU A 272 10.42 14.58 1.79
CA LEU A 272 9.59 13.57 2.45
C LEU A 272 9.80 12.21 1.78
N PRO A 273 10.08 11.15 2.54
CA PRO A 273 10.13 9.79 2.01
C PRO A 273 8.82 9.39 1.33
N LEU A 274 8.93 8.80 0.13
CA LEU A 274 7.78 8.43 -0.69
C LEU A 274 7.72 6.94 -0.94
N ILE A 275 6.50 6.41 -0.87
CA ILE A 275 6.16 5.05 -1.28
C ILE A 275 5.32 5.15 -2.56
N ALA A 276 5.76 4.47 -3.62
CA ALA A 276 4.97 4.31 -4.83
C ALA A 276 4.23 2.97 -4.76
N SER A 277 2.92 3.02 -4.59
CA SER A 277 2.03 1.86 -4.73
C SER A 277 0.83 2.22 -5.61
N GLY A 278 0.05 1.21 -6.01
CA GLY A 278 -1.06 1.36 -6.94
C GLY A 278 -0.68 0.94 -8.37
N GLY A 279 -1.03 -0.27 -8.74
CA GLY A 279 -0.88 -0.79 -10.10
C GLY A 279 0.53 -1.17 -10.55
N LEU A 280 1.51 -1.26 -9.65
CA LEU A 280 2.82 -1.84 -9.95
C LEU A 280 2.65 -3.36 -10.17
N LYS A 281 3.12 -3.86 -11.31
CA LYS A 281 2.92 -5.27 -11.74
C LYS A 281 4.20 -6.08 -11.78
N HIS A 282 5.37 -5.42 -11.84
CA HIS A 282 6.67 -6.08 -11.97
C HIS A 282 7.82 -5.18 -11.49
N GLY A 283 9.02 -5.76 -11.39
CA GLY A 283 10.22 -5.07 -10.90
C GLY A 283 10.70 -3.91 -11.79
N LEU A 284 10.34 -3.90 -13.08
CA LEU A 284 10.65 -2.75 -13.94
C LEU A 284 9.80 -1.51 -13.59
N ASP A 285 8.53 -1.70 -13.17
CA ASP A 285 7.72 -0.58 -12.63
C ASP A 285 8.35 -0.05 -11.34
N ALA A 286 8.85 -0.97 -10.49
CA ALA A 286 9.56 -0.58 -9.27
C ALA A 286 10.82 0.24 -9.59
N ALA A 287 11.63 -0.19 -10.57
CA ALA A 287 12.80 0.56 -10.99
C ALA A 287 12.43 1.99 -11.45
N LYS A 288 11.40 2.10 -12.30
CA LYS A 288 10.92 3.40 -12.78
C LYS A 288 10.40 4.28 -11.63
N ALA A 289 9.62 3.71 -10.71
CA ALA A 289 9.13 4.43 -9.54
C ALA A 289 10.26 4.96 -8.66
N LEU A 290 11.29 4.12 -8.39
CA LEU A 290 12.48 4.54 -7.64
C LEU A 290 13.23 5.66 -8.35
N GLY A 291 13.44 5.54 -9.67
CA GLY A 291 14.07 6.58 -10.49
C GLY A 291 13.25 7.89 -10.54
N LEU A 292 11.93 7.82 -10.42
CA LEU A 292 11.02 8.97 -10.35
C LEU A 292 10.89 9.58 -8.93
N GLY A 293 11.64 9.07 -7.94
CA GLY A 293 11.72 9.67 -6.61
C GLY A 293 11.11 8.87 -5.47
N ALA A 294 10.60 7.66 -5.70
CA ALA A 294 10.17 6.80 -4.60
C ALA A 294 11.35 6.29 -3.77
N ASP A 295 11.13 6.05 -2.48
CA ASP A 295 12.07 5.38 -1.56
C ASP A 295 11.72 3.91 -1.40
N LEU A 296 10.42 3.58 -1.46
CA LEU A 296 9.90 2.22 -1.50
C LEU A 296 8.87 2.06 -2.62
N THR A 297 8.71 0.82 -3.06
CA THR A 297 7.66 0.42 -4.00
C THR A 297 6.75 -0.63 -3.37
N GLY A 298 5.44 -0.35 -3.41
CA GLY A 298 4.44 -1.16 -2.75
C GLY A 298 3.66 -2.05 -3.73
N PHE A 299 3.55 -3.33 -3.39
CA PHE A 299 2.78 -4.32 -4.15
C PHE A 299 1.60 -4.81 -3.33
N ALA A 300 0.42 -4.87 -3.95
CA ALA A 300 -0.82 -5.32 -3.32
C ALA A 300 -1.42 -6.52 -4.06
N HIS A 301 -2.18 -6.29 -5.11
CA HIS A 301 -2.98 -7.31 -5.78
C HIS A 301 -2.18 -8.53 -6.24
N ALA A 302 -1.03 -8.34 -6.90
CA ALA A 302 -0.21 -9.45 -7.38
C ALA A 302 0.29 -10.34 -6.24
N VAL A 303 0.68 -9.72 -5.12
CA VAL A 303 1.14 -10.43 -3.92
C VAL A 303 -0.02 -11.10 -3.21
N LEU A 304 -1.21 -10.49 -3.18
CA LEU A 304 -2.42 -11.07 -2.60
C LEU A 304 -2.87 -12.32 -3.35
N ALA A 305 -2.87 -12.28 -4.68
CA ALA A 305 -3.18 -13.42 -5.52
C ALA A 305 -2.21 -14.60 -5.25
N ALA A 306 -0.91 -14.33 -5.24
CA ALA A 306 0.09 -15.34 -4.92
C ALA A 306 -0.07 -15.90 -3.49
N ALA A 307 -0.41 -15.05 -2.50
CA ALA A 307 -0.60 -15.46 -1.10
C ALA A 307 -1.83 -16.36 -0.91
N SER A 308 -2.84 -16.27 -1.78
CA SER A 308 -3.99 -17.19 -1.75
C SER A 308 -3.57 -18.62 -2.08
N GLU A 309 -2.50 -18.79 -2.88
CA GLU A 309 -1.96 -20.10 -3.27
C GLU A 309 -0.94 -20.64 -2.25
N GLY A 310 -0.17 -19.78 -1.57
CA GLY A 310 0.81 -20.19 -0.56
C GLY A 310 1.99 -19.23 -0.40
N GLU A 311 2.97 -19.61 0.43
CA GLU A 311 4.18 -18.81 0.69
C GLU A 311 5.15 -18.84 -0.50
N GLU A 312 5.36 -20.01 -1.09
CA GLU A 312 6.30 -20.21 -2.20
C GLU A 312 5.92 -19.42 -3.48
N PRO A 313 4.64 -19.34 -3.89
CA PRO A 313 4.21 -18.43 -4.96
C PRO A 313 4.54 -16.96 -4.68
N VAL A 314 4.37 -16.48 -3.44
CA VAL A 314 4.74 -15.10 -3.06
C VAL A 314 6.24 -14.89 -3.16
N ARG A 315 7.04 -15.84 -2.67
CA ARG A 315 8.50 -15.78 -2.74
C ARG A 315 8.98 -15.68 -4.19
N ARG A 316 8.56 -16.61 -5.05
CA ARG A 316 8.91 -16.61 -6.47
C ARG A 316 8.55 -15.32 -7.19
N LEU A 317 7.38 -14.76 -6.86
CA LEU A 317 6.94 -13.48 -7.43
C LEU A 317 7.90 -12.35 -7.04
N LEU A 318 8.22 -12.24 -5.74
CA LEU A 318 9.12 -11.18 -5.24
C LEU A 318 10.56 -11.37 -5.71
N ASP A 319 11.05 -12.59 -5.81
CA ASP A 319 12.37 -12.91 -6.40
C ASP A 319 12.42 -12.49 -7.87
N GLY A 320 11.35 -12.74 -8.63
CA GLY A 320 11.21 -12.27 -10.00
C GLY A 320 11.21 -10.75 -10.12
N PHE A 321 10.52 -10.04 -9.22
CA PHE A 321 10.53 -8.58 -9.18
C PHE A 321 11.91 -8.04 -8.81
N ALA A 322 12.60 -8.65 -7.85
CA ALA A 322 13.95 -8.28 -7.47
C ALA A 322 14.93 -8.47 -8.62
N TRP A 323 14.83 -9.59 -9.36
CA TRP A 323 15.65 -9.83 -10.54
C TRP A 323 15.41 -8.77 -11.62
N GLN A 324 14.16 -8.43 -11.91
CA GLN A 324 13.83 -7.39 -12.90
C GLN A 324 14.34 -6.00 -12.48
N LEU A 325 14.26 -5.67 -11.18
CA LEU A 325 14.84 -4.44 -10.65
C LEU A 325 16.36 -4.42 -10.85
N ARG A 326 17.04 -5.50 -10.51
CA ARG A 326 18.49 -5.65 -10.67
C ARG A 326 18.94 -5.45 -12.13
N VAL A 327 18.22 -6.09 -13.07
CA VAL A 327 18.50 -5.95 -14.51
C VAL A 327 18.27 -4.50 -14.97
N ALA A 328 17.19 -3.86 -14.53
CA ALA A 328 16.91 -2.48 -14.88
C ALA A 328 18.00 -1.54 -14.36
N MET A 329 18.45 -1.71 -13.11
CA MET A 329 19.57 -0.95 -12.52
C MET A 329 20.86 -1.18 -13.29
N PHE A 330 21.19 -2.42 -13.60
CA PHE A 330 22.39 -2.76 -14.38
C PHE A 330 22.37 -2.08 -15.76
N CYS A 331 21.29 -2.21 -16.52
CA CYS A 331 21.16 -1.60 -17.84
C CYS A 331 21.04 -0.07 -17.82
N ALA A 332 20.73 0.53 -16.67
CA ALA A 332 20.75 1.98 -16.46
C ALA A 332 22.09 2.49 -15.92
N GLY A 333 23.10 1.62 -15.72
CA GLY A 333 24.38 2.00 -15.15
C GLY A 333 24.33 2.39 -13.67
N ALA A 334 23.31 1.93 -12.93
CA ALA A 334 23.07 2.30 -11.54
C ALA A 334 23.53 1.17 -10.58
N PRO A 335 24.67 1.28 -9.91
CA PRO A 335 25.16 0.24 -9.00
C PRO A 335 24.36 0.12 -7.71
N THR A 336 23.61 1.14 -7.31
CA THR A 336 22.82 1.20 -6.07
C THR A 336 21.46 1.83 -6.31
N VAL A 337 20.50 1.62 -5.40
CA VAL A 337 19.20 2.31 -5.44
C VAL A 337 19.35 3.82 -5.39
N ALA A 338 20.33 4.33 -4.63
CA ALA A 338 20.62 5.77 -4.58
C ALA A 338 21.12 6.29 -5.94
N ALA A 339 21.98 5.54 -6.63
CA ALA A 339 22.45 5.88 -7.98
C ALA A 339 21.29 5.89 -8.99
N LEU A 340 20.34 4.95 -8.88
CA LEU A 340 19.16 4.91 -9.76
C LEU A 340 18.33 6.19 -9.69
N LYS A 341 18.23 6.83 -8.53
CA LYS A 341 17.54 8.12 -8.35
C LYS A 341 18.26 9.29 -9.06
N THR A 342 19.56 9.17 -9.30
CA THR A 342 20.32 10.20 -10.03
C THR A 342 20.34 9.98 -11.55
N THR A 343 19.79 8.86 -12.00
CA THR A 343 19.58 8.53 -13.42
C THR A 343 18.09 8.29 -13.70
N PRO A 344 17.21 9.33 -13.52
CA PRO A 344 15.78 9.14 -13.61
C PRO A 344 15.35 8.73 -15.02
N PRO A 345 14.32 7.91 -15.13
CA PRO A 345 13.74 7.61 -16.43
C PRO A 345 13.08 8.87 -17.01
N THR A 346 13.16 9.02 -18.32
CA THR A 346 12.61 10.17 -19.05
C THR A 346 11.28 9.80 -19.70
N GLU A 347 10.39 10.79 -19.86
CA GLU A 347 9.12 10.57 -20.54
C GLU A 347 9.37 10.31 -22.02
N ILE A 348 8.76 9.24 -22.53
CA ILE A 348 8.80 8.86 -23.96
C ILE A 348 7.81 9.76 -24.71
N LYS A 349 8.30 10.43 -25.75
CA LYS A 349 7.48 11.28 -26.62
C LYS A 349 6.69 10.46 -27.63
#